data_bc050d9badba4a819c667b362c0871c6
#
_entry.id   bc050d9badba4a819c667b362c0871c6
#
_cell.length_a   1.000
_cell.length_b   1.000
_cell.length_c   1.000
_cell.angle_alpha   90.00
_cell.angle_beta   90.00
_cell.angle_gamma   90.00
#
_symmetry.space_group_name_H-M   'P 1'
#
loop_
_entity.id
_entity.type
_entity.pdbx_description
1 polymer ?
#
loop_
_entity_poly.entity_id
_entity_poly.type
_entity_poly.pdbx_seq_one_letter_code
_entity_poly.pdbx_strand_id
1 'polypeptide(L)'
;MGHYKSNVRDLEFNLFEVLGLEKPLSEGAWGDLDADTVRNMLAEVARLAEGPLGESFADADRNPPVFDPETHTVALPESFKKSFKALWDAEWYRMGLSEEVGGVPVPRSVVWAIGELILGAQPAAHMYQAGPAFADVLFNNGTEEQKKWAATIVERGWGATMVLTEPDAGSDVGAGRTKAIKQDDGSWHIEGVKRFITSADSDDLF
;
A
#
# COMPACT_ATOMS: atom_id res chain seq x y z
N MET A 1 1.24 24.07 11.65
CA MET A 1 -0.07 23.46 11.31
C MET A 1 0.20 22.64 10.06
N GLY A 2 -0.02 21.33 10.07
CA GLY A 2 0.19 20.46 8.90
C GLY A 2 -0.68 20.89 7.71
N HIS A 3 -0.33 20.47 6.50
CA HIS A 3 -1.13 20.76 5.28
C HIS A 3 -2.45 19.95 5.29
N TYR A 4 -2.51 18.83 6.04
CA TYR A 4 -3.65 17.93 6.09
C TYR A 4 -4.46 18.08 7.37
N LYS A 5 -5.77 18.05 7.21
CA LYS A 5 -6.74 17.96 8.29
C LYS A 5 -7.81 16.94 7.90
N SER A 6 -7.95 15.90 8.68
CA SER A 6 -8.91 14.82 8.45
C SER A 6 -10.36 15.27 8.65
N ASN A 7 -11.29 14.64 7.95
CA ASN A 7 -12.71 14.78 8.17
C ASN A 7 -13.31 13.43 8.57
N VAL A 8 -12.95 12.94 9.77
CA VAL A 8 -13.41 11.65 10.29
C VAL A 8 -14.94 11.57 10.34
N ARG A 9 -15.62 12.68 10.69
CA ARG A 9 -17.10 12.68 10.75
C ARG A 9 -17.74 12.37 9.40
N ASP A 10 -17.16 12.80 8.29
CA ASP A 10 -17.67 12.50 6.96
C ASP A 10 -17.48 11.02 6.60
N LEU A 11 -16.35 10.44 6.97
CA LEU A 11 -16.09 9.01 6.80
C LEU A 11 -17.08 8.17 7.64
N GLU A 12 -17.30 8.54 8.89
CA GLU A 12 -18.30 7.90 9.75
C GLU A 12 -19.72 8.00 9.17
N PHE A 13 -20.08 9.17 8.66
CA PHE A 13 -21.38 9.38 8.01
C PHE A 13 -21.56 8.42 6.82
N ASN A 14 -20.55 8.34 5.96
CA ASN A 14 -20.59 7.45 4.81
C ASN A 14 -20.67 5.97 5.23
N LEU A 15 -19.85 5.55 6.18
CA LEU A 15 -19.81 4.14 6.61
C LEU A 15 -21.11 3.73 7.35
N PHE A 16 -21.58 4.53 8.29
CA PHE A 16 -22.64 4.11 9.20
C PHE A 16 -24.05 4.59 8.77
N GLU A 17 -24.16 5.82 8.25
CA GLU A 17 -25.47 6.38 7.89
C GLU A 17 -25.84 6.10 6.43
N VAL A 18 -24.86 6.13 5.49
CA VAL A 18 -25.12 5.87 4.07
C VAL A 18 -25.04 4.38 3.75
N LEU A 19 -23.93 3.70 4.11
CA LEU A 19 -23.72 2.29 3.83
C LEU A 19 -24.38 1.36 4.85
N GLY A 20 -24.81 1.87 6.01
CA GLY A 20 -25.48 1.08 7.05
C GLY A 20 -24.60 -0.01 7.64
N LEU A 21 -23.29 0.22 7.75
CA LEU A 21 -22.29 -0.78 8.14
C LEU A 21 -22.52 -1.35 9.55
N GLU A 22 -23.20 -0.62 10.43
CA GLU A 22 -23.46 -1.05 11.81
C GLU A 22 -24.22 -2.39 11.88
N LYS A 23 -25.17 -2.59 10.95
CA LYS A 23 -25.96 -3.82 10.91
C LYS A 23 -25.12 -5.06 10.60
N PRO A 24 -24.37 -5.16 9.47
CA PRO A 24 -23.56 -6.34 9.21
C PRO A 24 -22.43 -6.55 10.22
N LEU A 25 -21.90 -5.50 10.86
CA LEU A 25 -20.96 -5.64 11.98
C LEU A 25 -21.63 -6.31 13.18
N SER A 26 -22.80 -5.86 13.60
CA SER A 26 -23.54 -6.46 14.72
C SER A 26 -24.02 -7.90 14.46
N GLU A 27 -24.13 -8.30 13.19
CA GLU A 27 -24.43 -9.66 12.76
C GLU A 27 -23.20 -10.58 12.72
N GLY A 28 -22.01 -10.07 13.07
CA GLY A 28 -20.76 -10.84 13.16
C GLY A 28 -20.10 -11.18 11.82
N ALA A 29 -20.39 -10.42 10.76
CA ALA A 29 -19.82 -10.67 9.43
C ALA A 29 -18.27 -10.58 9.39
N TRP A 30 -17.68 -9.89 10.37
CA TRP A 30 -16.21 -9.76 10.55
C TRP A 30 -15.80 -10.09 12.00
N GLY A 31 -16.33 -11.19 12.56
CA GLY A 31 -16.01 -11.64 13.90
C GLY A 31 -16.48 -10.63 14.97
N ASP A 32 -15.56 -10.27 15.88
CA ASP A 32 -15.83 -9.35 17.00
C ASP A 32 -15.67 -7.86 16.63
N LEU A 33 -15.46 -7.54 15.34
CA LEU A 33 -15.33 -6.16 14.87
C LEU A 33 -16.70 -5.45 15.00
N ASP A 34 -16.75 -4.44 15.84
CA ASP A 34 -17.95 -3.61 16.05
C ASP A 34 -17.79 -2.18 15.53
N ALA A 35 -18.89 -1.41 15.56
CA ALA A 35 -18.91 -0.04 15.06
C ALA A 35 -18.01 0.90 15.88
N ASP A 36 -17.89 0.70 17.19
CA ASP A 36 -17.06 1.54 18.05
C ASP A 36 -15.56 1.27 17.80
N THR A 37 -15.20 0.02 17.55
CA THR A 37 -13.85 -0.35 17.12
C THR A 37 -13.49 0.33 15.79
N VAL A 38 -14.39 0.32 14.80
CA VAL A 38 -14.16 1.03 13.52
C VAL A 38 -13.99 2.54 13.72
N ARG A 39 -14.83 3.19 14.56
CA ARG A 39 -14.65 4.61 14.90
C ARG A 39 -13.30 4.90 15.56
N ASN A 40 -12.87 4.05 16.47
CA ASN A 40 -11.57 4.17 17.11
C ASN A 40 -10.41 4.00 16.09
N MET A 41 -10.51 3.04 15.16
CA MET A 41 -9.54 2.87 14.07
C MET A 41 -9.42 4.16 13.24
N LEU A 42 -10.53 4.75 12.81
CA LEU A 42 -10.51 6.01 12.05
C LEU A 42 -9.87 7.15 12.85
N ALA A 43 -10.16 7.26 14.14
CA ALA A 43 -9.58 8.29 14.99
C ALA A 43 -8.05 8.11 15.17
N GLU A 44 -7.56 6.87 15.29
CA GLU A 44 -6.13 6.57 15.39
C GLU A 44 -5.41 6.90 14.07
N VAL A 45 -5.97 6.45 12.93
CA VAL A 45 -5.40 6.76 11.62
C VAL A 45 -5.40 8.27 11.35
N ALA A 46 -6.44 8.99 11.77
CA ALA A 46 -6.49 10.44 11.64
C ALA A 46 -5.34 11.13 12.42
N ARG A 47 -5.03 10.67 13.64
CA ARG A 47 -3.87 11.18 14.39
C ARG A 47 -2.53 10.91 13.69
N LEU A 48 -2.36 9.71 13.12
CA LEU A 48 -1.19 9.36 12.32
C LEU A 48 -1.08 10.25 11.08
N ALA A 49 -2.21 10.46 10.38
CA ALA A 49 -2.29 11.25 9.16
C ALA A 49 -1.99 12.74 9.40
N GLU A 50 -2.61 13.36 10.41
CA GLU A 50 -2.42 14.77 10.75
C GLU A 50 -1.04 15.08 11.36
N GLY A 51 -0.42 14.10 11.98
CA GLY A 51 0.91 14.18 12.59
C GLY A 51 2.01 13.63 11.68
N PRO A 52 2.56 12.44 11.99
CA PRO A 52 3.77 11.92 11.32
C PRO A 52 3.70 11.91 9.79
N LEU A 53 2.54 11.59 9.18
CA LEU A 53 2.43 11.53 7.72
C LEU A 53 2.39 12.94 7.11
N GLY A 54 1.54 13.81 7.65
CA GLY A 54 1.40 15.18 7.14
C GLY A 54 2.66 16.04 7.29
N GLU A 55 3.53 15.73 8.26
CA GLU A 55 4.77 16.47 8.51
C GLU A 55 5.77 16.36 7.35
N SER A 56 5.85 15.21 6.67
CA SER A 56 6.83 15.01 5.60
C SER A 56 6.38 15.50 4.23
N PHE A 57 5.10 15.77 4.03
CA PHE A 57 4.54 16.04 2.69
C PHE A 57 5.28 17.14 1.93
N ALA A 58 5.38 18.33 2.53
CA ALA A 58 5.99 19.49 1.85
C ALA A 58 7.50 19.33 1.65
N ASP A 59 8.20 18.66 2.56
CA ASP A 59 9.64 18.41 2.45
C ASP A 59 9.93 17.36 1.39
N ALA A 60 9.19 16.26 1.39
CA ALA A 60 9.35 15.18 0.41
C ALA A 60 9.01 15.64 -1.02
N ASP A 61 8.06 16.58 -1.19
CA ASP A 61 7.75 17.17 -2.50
C ASP A 61 8.89 18.06 -3.02
N ARG A 62 9.53 18.82 -2.13
CA ARG A 62 10.63 19.73 -2.50
C ARG A 62 11.97 19.03 -2.69
N ASN A 63 12.15 17.93 -2.02
CA ASN A 63 13.37 17.11 -2.04
C ASN A 63 13.05 15.71 -2.59
N PRO A 64 12.88 15.58 -3.93
CA PRO A 64 12.52 14.31 -4.55
C PRO A 64 13.62 13.25 -4.35
N PRO A 65 13.30 11.97 -4.55
CA PRO A 65 14.30 10.91 -4.54
C PRO A 65 15.49 11.20 -5.46
N VAL A 66 16.70 10.88 -5.01
CA VAL A 66 17.95 11.11 -5.76
C VAL A 66 18.55 9.77 -6.18
N PHE A 67 18.61 9.55 -7.49
CA PHE A 67 19.23 8.35 -8.06
C PHE A 67 20.74 8.52 -8.16
N ASP A 68 21.49 7.52 -7.68
CA ASP A 68 22.93 7.41 -7.85
C ASP A 68 23.25 6.40 -8.97
N PRO A 69 23.78 6.85 -10.13
CA PRO A 69 24.09 5.96 -11.24
C PRO A 69 25.34 5.08 -11.03
N GLU A 70 26.18 5.37 -10.03
CA GLU A 70 27.37 4.57 -9.74
C GLU A 70 27.03 3.36 -8.88
N THR A 71 26.16 3.55 -7.89
CA THR A 71 25.73 2.49 -6.97
C THR A 71 24.41 1.85 -7.40
N HIS A 72 23.69 2.45 -8.35
CA HIS A 72 22.34 2.07 -8.78
C HIS A 72 21.29 2.08 -7.65
N THR A 73 21.48 2.94 -6.65
CA THR A 73 20.58 3.11 -5.52
C THR A 73 19.79 4.42 -5.61
N VAL A 74 18.75 4.55 -4.84
CA VAL A 74 17.96 5.78 -4.71
C VAL A 74 17.92 6.21 -3.25
N ALA A 75 18.32 7.45 -2.97
CA ALA A 75 18.19 8.04 -1.65
C ALA A 75 16.85 8.78 -1.52
N LEU A 76 16.06 8.41 -0.51
CA LEU A 76 14.80 9.05 -0.17
C LEU A 76 15.00 10.13 0.90
N PRO A 77 14.16 11.19 0.96
CA PRO A 77 14.23 12.20 2.00
C PRO A 77 14.06 11.61 3.40
N GLU A 78 14.88 12.00 4.35
CA GLU A 78 14.82 11.51 5.73
C GLU A 78 13.47 11.76 6.41
N SER A 79 12.82 12.89 6.10
CA SER A 79 11.47 13.20 6.57
C SER A 79 10.46 12.17 6.09
N PHE A 80 10.57 11.74 4.83
CA PHE A 80 9.71 10.72 4.24
C PHE A 80 9.96 9.34 4.87
N LYS A 81 11.23 8.93 5.02
CA LYS A 81 11.58 7.65 5.67
C LYS A 81 11.01 7.57 7.09
N LYS A 82 11.10 8.67 7.84
CA LYS A 82 10.52 8.76 9.19
C LYS A 82 8.99 8.61 9.17
N SER A 83 8.31 9.28 8.24
CA SER A 83 6.86 9.16 8.06
C SER A 83 6.45 7.75 7.67
N PHE A 84 7.14 7.17 6.69
CA PHE A 84 6.88 5.81 6.22
C PHE A 84 7.09 4.79 7.36
N LYS A 85 8.15 4.94 8.13
CA LYS A 85 8.37 4.09 9.31
C LYS A 85 7.24 4.18 10.32
N ALA A 86 6.73 5.38 10.61
CA ALA A 86 5.59 5.56 11.51
C ALA A 86 4.31 4.87 10.98
N LEU A 87 4.08 4.93 9.67
CA LEU A 87 2.97 4.23 9.03
C LEU A 87 3.15 2.71 9.10
N TRP A 88 4.36 2.24 8.83
CA TRP A 88 4.68 0.81 8.85
C TRP A 88 4.55 0.22 10.25
N ASP A 89 5.12 0.87 11.25
CA ASP A 89 5.06 0.44 12.66
C ASP A 89 3.62 0.40 13.21
N ALA A 90 2.71 1.18 12.63
CA ALA A 90 1.29 1.18 13.00
C ALA A 90 0.48 0.02 12.38
N GLU A 91 1.07 -0.74 11.47
CA GLU A 91 0.54 -1.97 10.85
C GLU A 91 -0.84 -1.86 10.16
N TRP A 92 -1.27 -0.65 9.78
CA TRP A 92 -2.56 -0.45 9.09
C TRP A 92 -2.64 -1.16 7.74
N TYR A 93 -1.52 -1.54 7.14
CA TYR A 93 -1.45 -2.33 5.91
C TYR A 93 -2.03 -3.74 6.07
N ARG A 94 -2.18 -4.26 7.31
CA ARG A 94 -2.77 -5.58 7.58
C ARG A 94 -4.29 -5.61 7.40
N MET A 95 -4.94 -4.43 7.40
CA MET A 95 -6.39 -4.34 7.32
C MET A 95 -6.90 -4.82 5.96
N GLY A 96 -7.77 -5.84 5.98
CA GLY A 96 -8.40 -6.41 4.80
C GLY A 96 -7.54 -7.39 3.99
N LEU A 97 -6.36 -7.77 4.46
CA LEU A 97 -5.60 -8.90 3.92
C LEU A 97 -6.15 -10.22 4.47
N SER A 98 -5.84 -11.32 3.78
CA SER A 98 -6.16 -12.69 4.25
C SER A 98 -5.46 -12.99 5.58
N GLU A 99 -6.15 -13.67 6.50
CA GLU A 99 -5.59 -14.04 7.81
C GLU A 99 -4.35 -14.93 7.69
N GLU A 100 -4.30 -15.79 6.67
CA GLU A 100 -3.20 -16.70 6.38
C GLU A 100 -1.88 -15.98 6.07
N VAL A 101 -1.94 -14.75 5.62
CA VAL A 101 -0.75 -13.89 5.42
C VAL A 101 -0.58 -12.86 6.55
N GLY A 102 -1.26 -13.05 7.67
CA GLY A 102 -1.17 -12.18 8.84
C GLY A 102 -2.03 -10.93 8.74
N GLY A 103 -3.09 -10.97 7.94
CA GLY A 103 -4.07 -9.89 7.81
C GLY A 103 -5.11 -9.88 8.92
N VAL A 104 -5.88 -8.81 8.95
CA VAL A 104 -7.03 -8.62 9.84
C VAL A 104 -8.28 -8.41 8.98
N PRO A 105 -9.27 -9.30 9.08
CA PRO A 105 -10.49 -9.20 8.29
C PRO A 105 -11.30 -7.96 8.72
N VAL A 106 -11.48 -7.02 7.79
CA VAL A 106 -12.33 -5.85 7.96
C VAL A 106 -13.09 -5.57 6.66
N PRO A 107 -14.25 -4.88 6.72
CA PRO A 107 -14.97 -4.48 5.52
C PRO A 107 -14.10 -3.67 4.56
N ARG A 108 -14.22 -3.91 3.25
CA ARG A 108 -13.47 -3.17 2.23
C ARG A 108 -13.71 -1.65 2.31
N SER A 109 -14.91 -1.22 2.70
CA SER A 109 -15.23 0.19 2.93
C SER A 109 -14.40 0.81 4.06
N VAL A 110 -14.09 0.05 5.13
CA VAL A 110 -13.21 0.49 6.22
C VAL A 110 -11.76 0.59 5.74
N VAL A 111 -11.29 -0.39 4.95
CA VAL A 111 -9.94 -0.33 4.33
C VAL A 111 -9.77 0.95 3.51
N TRP A 112 -10.78 1.31 2.70
CA TRP A 112 -10.71 2.53 1.89
C TRP A 112 -10.86 3.81 2.70
N ALA A 113 -11.65 3.82 3.77
CA ALA A 113 -11.73 4.96 4.67
C ALA A 113 -10.38 5.23 5.38
N ILE A 114 -9.68 4.17 5.82
CA ILE A 114 -8.31 4.25 6.33
C ILE A 114 -7.35 4.76 5.23
N GLY A 115 -7.45 4.17 4.03
CA GLY A 115 -6.65 4.57 2.87
C GLY A 115 -6.82 6.03 2.50
N GLU A 116 -8.04 6.59 2.56
CA GLU A 116 -8.31 7.99 2.28
C GLU A 116 -7.56 8.93 3.22
N LEU A 117 -7.54 8.64 4.52
CA LEU A 117 -6.82 9.42 5.51
C LEU A 117 -5.29 9.41 5.23
N ILE A 118 -4.74 8.25 4.91
CA ILE A 118 -3.31 8.09 4.59
C ILE A 118 -2.97 8.82 3.28
N LEU A 119 -3.75 8.58 2.22
CA LEU A 119 -3.58 9.20 0.90
C LEU A 119 -3.69 10.73 0.96
N GLY A 120 -4.64 11.26 1.73
CA GLY A 120 -4.80 12.70 1.89
C GLY A 120 -3.63 13.37 2.60
N ALA A 121 -2.97 12.65 3.52
CA ALA A 121 -1.84 13.17 4.29
C ALA A 121 -0.50 13.01 3.57
N GLN A 122 -0.23 11.81 3.00
CA GLN A 122 1.03 11.49 2.32
C GLN A 122 0.80 10.39 1.28
N PRO A 123 0.42 10.73 0.04
CA PRO A 123 0.08 9.75 -0.99
C PRO A 123 1.25 8.81 -1.34
N ALA A 124 2.48 9.31 -1.31
CA ALA A 124 3.65 8.47 -1.59
C ALA A 124 3.78 7.34 -0.54
N ALA A 125 3.56 7.62 0.74
CA ALA A 125 3.63 6.60 1.80
C ALA A 125 2.62 5.47 1.57
N HIS A 126 1.41 5.80 1.11
CA HIS A 126 0.41 4.79 0.74
C HIS A 126 0.87 3.91 -0.45
N MET A 127 1.53 4.51 -1.43
CA MET A 127 2.02 3.77 -2.60
C MET A 127 3.18 2.84 -2.25
N TYR A 128 4.11 3.27 -1.41
CA TYR A 128 5.27 2.46 -1.00
C TYR A 128 4.88 1.28 -0.10
N GLN A 129 3.73 1.31 0.57
CA GLN A 129 3.26 0.17 1.36
C GLN A 129 2.48 -0.89 0.55
N ALA A 130 2.59 -0.91 -0.78
CA ALA A 130 1.84 -1.83 -1.65
C ALA A 130 2.24 -3.32 -1.52
N GLY A 131 3.42 -3.62 -0.96
CA GLY A 131 3.92 -4.99 -0.80
C GLY A 131 2.90 -5.98 -0.22
N PRO A 132 2.30 -5.72 0.95
CA PRO A 132 1.32 -6.61 1.56
C PRO A 132 0.08 -6.87 0.68
N ALA A 133 -0.41 -5.85 -0.06
CA ALA A 133 -1.51 -6.04 -0.99
C ALA A 133 -1.16 -7.00 -2.15
N PHE A 134 0.09 -6.93 -2.66
CA PHE A 134 0.59 -7.88 -3.66
C PHE A 134 0.86 -9.27 -3.06
N ALA A 135 1.24 -9.36 -1.80
CA ALA A 135 1.34 -10.63 -1.09
C ALA A 135 -0.01 -11.35 -1.06
N ASP A 136 -1.10 -10.64 -0.77
CA ASP A 136 -2.45 -11.21 -0.79
C ASP A 136 -2.85 -11.71 -2.20
N VAL A 137 -2.49 -10.97 -3.25
CA VAL A 137 -2.67 -11.42 -4.65
C VAL A 137 -1.89 -12.70 -4.94
N LEU A 138 -0.63 -12.79 -4.51
CA LEU A 138 0.19 -13.99 -4.68
C LEU A 138 -0.37 -15.18 -3.89
N PHE A 139 -0.84 -14.95 -2.68
CA PHE A 139 -1.43 -15.99 -1.85
C PHE A 139 -2.69 -16.57 -2.49
N ASN A 140 -3.57 -15.72 -3.02
CA ASN A 140 -4.84 -16.16 -3.58
C ASN A 140 -4.73 -16.75 -5.00
N ASN A 141 -3.69 -16.39 -5.78
CA ASN A 141 -3.60 -16.77 -7.20
C ASN A 141 -2.30 -17.46 -7.58
N GLY A 142 -1.34 -17.54 -6.68
CA GLY A 142 -0.01 -18.06 -6.94
C GLY A 142 0.12 -19.58 -6.80
N THR A 143 1.27 -20.10 -7.23
CA THR A 143 1.71 -21.47 -6.94
C THR A 143 2.04 -21.63 -5.46
N GLU A 144 2.19 -22.88 -4.98
CA GLU A 144 2.57 -23.15 -3.58
C GLU A 144 3.92 -22.51 -3.17
N GLU A 145 4.83 -22.33 -4.12
CA GLU A 145 6.08 -21.60 -3.89
C GLU A 145 5.84 -20.08 -3.74
N GLN A 146 5.01 -19.51 -4.61
CA GLN A 146 4.66 -18.07 -4.55
C GLN A 146 3.85 -17.72 -3.29
N LYS A 147 3.04 -18.64 -2.78
CA LYS A 147 2.35 -18.46 -1.49
C LYS A 147 3.32 -18.34 -0.32
N LYS A 148 4.47 -19.06 -0.36
CA LYS A 148 5.53 -18.89 0.66
C LYS A 148 6.18 -17.51 0.57
N TRP A 149 6.36 -16.98 -0.64
CA TRP A 149 6.82 -15.60 -0.82
C TRP A 149 5.84 -14.59 -0.26
N ALA A 150 4.53 -14.82 -0.43
CA ALA A 150 3.50 -13.95 0.12
C ALA A 150 3.65 -13.74 1.64
N ALA A 151 3.81 -14.83 2.39
CA ALA A 151 4.05 -14.74 3.83
C ALA A 151 5.34 -13.98 4.16
N THR A 152 6.43 -14.24 3.40
CA THR A 152 7.72 -13.56 3.59
C THR A 152 7.64 -12.06 3.31
N ILE A 153 6.89 -11.63 2.28
CA ILE A 153 6.67 -10.22 1.95
C ILE A 153 6.07 -9.48 3.15
N VAL A 154 5.02 -10.05 3.74
CA VAL A 154 4.35 -9.42 4.90
C VAL A 154 5.23 -9.44 6.14
N GLU A 155 5.90 -10.57 6.43
CA GLU A 155 6.76 -10.72 7.61
C GLU A 155 7.97 -9.77 7.58
N ARG A 156 8.61 -9.62 6.40
CA ARG A 156 9.82 -8.81 6.23
C ARG A 156 9.56 -7.39 5.76
N GLY A 157 8.32 -7.04 5.47
CA GLY A 157 7.98 -5.72 4.98
C GLY A 157 8.46 -5.44 3.55
N TRP A 158 8.68 -6.46 2.73
CA TRP A 158 9.17 -6.23 1.37
C TRP A 158 8.20 -5.40 0.54
N GLY A 159 8.75 -4.43 -0.20
CA GLY A 159 8.01 -3.68 -1.20
C GLY A 159 7.63 -4.55 -2.40
N ALA A 160 6.69 -4.06 -3.20
CA ALA A 160 6.33 -4.67 -4.47
C ALA A 160 5.88 -3.61 -5.48
N THR A 161 6.10 -3.90 -6.76
CA THR A 161 5.74 -3.00 -7.85
C THR A 161 4.90 -3.70 -8.90
N MET A 162 4.02 -2.94 -9.56
CA MET A 162 3.26 -3.42 -10.72
C MET A 162 3.89 -2.88 -12.01
N VAL A 163 4.57 -3.74 -12.75
CA VAL A 163 5.41 -3.38 -13.90
C VAL A 163 4.60 -3.54 -15.20
N LEU A 164 3.72 -2.56 -15.52
CA LEU A 164 2.83 -2.60 -16.69
C LEU A 164 3.27 -1.64 -17.80
N THR A 165 3.32 -0.35 -17.50
CA THR A 165 3.49 0.73 -18.48
C THR A 165 4.77 0.61 -19.29
N GLU A 166 4.66 0.86 -20.58
CA GLU A 166 5.79 0.95 -21.53
C GLU A 166 5.78 2.31 -22.23
N PRO A 167 6.90 2.72 -22.89
CA PRO A 167 6.97 4.03 -23.57
C PRO A 167 5.80 4.31 -24.53
N ASP A 168 5.32 3.28 -25.25
CA ASP A 168 4.26 3.38 -26.25
C ASP A 168 2.93 2.74 -25.81
N ALA A 169 2.83 2.27 -24.55
CA ALA A 169 1.69 1.55 -24.00
C ALA A 169 1.38 1.99 -22.57
N GLY A 170 0.70 3.13 -22.43
CA GLY A 170 0.26 3.69 -21.16
C GLY A 170 -1.18 3.30 -20.84
N SER A 171 -2.17 4.02 -21.37
CA SER A 171 -3.60 3.69 -21.17
C SER A 171 -3.98 2.36 -21.82
N ASP A 172 -3.46 2.07 -23.01
CA ASP A 172 -3.59 0.76 -23.65
C ASP A 172 -2.41 -0.13 -23.26
N VAL A 173 -2.43 -0.68 -22.05
CA VAL A 173 -1.39 -1.59 -21.57
C VAL A 173 -1.34 -2.92 -22.34
N GLY A 174 -2.42 -3.28 -23.03
CA GLY A 174 -2.49 -4.44 -23.93
C GLY A 174 -1.58 -4.32 -25.16
N ALA A 175 -1.22 -3.10 -25.56
CA ALA A 175 -0.27 -2.83 -26.65
C ALA A 175 1.22 -2.99 -26.22
N GLY A 176 1.50 -3.42 -24.99
CA GLY A 176 2.84 -3.67 -24.47
C GLY A 176 3.61 -4.67 -25.34
N ARG A 177 4.93 -4.42 -25.50
CA ARG A 177 5.82 -5.21 -26.37
C ARG A 177 6.80 -6.09 -25.60
N THR A 178 6.87 -5.97 -24.28
CA THR A 178 7.72 -6.81 -23.43
C THR A 178 7.38 -8.28 -23.64
N LYS A 179 8.41 -9.11 -23.81
CA LYS A 179 8.31 -10.54 -24.08
C LYS A 179 8.99 -11.34 -23.00
N ALA A 180 8.43 -12.51 -22.70
CA ALA A 180 9.08 -13.54 -21.90
C ALA A 180 9.47 -14.69 -22.85
N ILE A 181 10.76 -15.02 -22.92
CA ILE A 181 11.34 -16.03 -23.80
C ILE A 181 11.81 -17.19 -22.94
N LYS A 182 11.19 -18.37 -23.11
CA LYS A 182 11.57 -19.57 -22.35
C LYS A 182 12.91 -20.07 -22.82
N GLN A 183 13.80 -20.42 -21.88
CA GLN A 183 15.11 -20.99 -22.11
C GLN A 183 15.11 -22.51 -21.97
N ASP A 184 16.16 -23.17 -22.47
CA ASP A 184 16.29 -24.63 -22.41
C ASP A 184 16.44 -25.17 -20.98
N ASP A 185 16.95 -24.38 -20.05
CA ASP A 185 17.07 -24.71 -18.63
C ASP A 185 15.74 -24.52 -17.82
N GLY A 186 14.68 -24.12 -18.51
CA GLY A 186 13.36 -23.86 -17.90
C GLY A 186 13.16 -22.46 -17.34
N SER A 187 14.18 -21.63 -17.31
CA SER A 187 14.08 -20.21 -16.93
C SER A 187 13.41 -19.37 -18.03
N TRP A 188 13.13 -18.10 -17.72
CA TRP A 188 12.56 -17.14 -18.67
C TRP A 188 13.41 -15.88 -18.73
N HIS A 189 13.78 -15.47 -19.94
CA HIS A 189 14.37 -14.16 -20.18
C HIS A 189 13.27 -13.15 -20.52
N ILE A 190 13.27 -12.04 -19.81
CA ILE A 190 12.35 -10.94 -20.06
C ILE A 190 13.08 -9.86 -20.84
N GLU A 191 12.52 -9.49 -22.01
CA GLU A 191 13.06 -8.47 -22.90
C GLU A 191 12.01 -7.38 -23.11
N GLY A 192 12.35 -6.13 -22.77
CA GLY A 192 11.46 -4.98 -22.94
C GLY A 192 11.91 -3.78 -22.11
N VAL A 193 11.18 -2.68 -22.25
CA VAL A 193 11.41 -1.44 -21.50
C VAL A 193 10.13 -1.07 -20.79
N LYS A 194 10.20 -0.92 -19.47
CA LYS A 194 9.10 -0.45 -18.64
C LYS A 194 9.35 0.99 -18.18
N ARG A 195 8.29 1.75 -17.92
CA ARG A 195 8.37 3.16 -17.58
C ARG A 195 7.34 3.54 -16.52
N PHE A 196 7.66 4.54 -15.72
CA PHE A 196 6.79 5.06 -14.66
C PHE A 196 6.36 4.00 -13.64
N ILE A 197 7.31 3.19 -13.17
CA ILE A 197 7.03 2.11 -12.22
C ILE A 197 7.05 2.67 -10.81
N THR A 198 5.88 2.73 -10.19
CA THR A 198 5.70 3.19 -8.81
C THR A 198 6.47 2.32 -7.83
N SER A 199 7.18 2.95 -6.89
CA SER A 199 7.93 2.30 -5.81
C SER A 199 9.05 1.35 -6.28
N ALA A 200 9.58 1.55 -7.51
CA ALA A 200 10.75 0.82 -7.99
C ALA A 200 12.06 1.22 -7.28
N ASP A 201 12.00 2.24 -6.46
CA ASP A 201 13.06 2.88 -5.69
C ASP A 201 12.89 2.66 -4.16
N SER A 202 12.20 1.60 -3.76
CA SER A 202 11.86 1.34 -2.35
C SER A 202 12.97 0.68 -1.53
N ASP A 203 14.12 0.39 -2.10
CA ASP A 203 15.26 -0.25 -1.46
C ASP A 203 15.87 0.54 -0.28
N ASP A 204 15.64 1.85 -0.20
CA ASP A 204 16.06 2.70 0.93
C ASP A 204 15.04 2.66 2.12
N LEU A 205 13.94 1.93 1.99
CA LEU A 205 12.90 1.82 3.03
C LEU A 205 12.90 0.48 3.78
N PHE A 206 13.46 -0.59 3.19
CA PHE A 206 13.36 -1.95 3.67
C PHE A 206 14.72 -2.61 3.87
#